data_0259d4f68a760d4536e4b854b67ab4aa
#
_entry.id   0259d4f68a760d4536e4b854b67ab4aa
#
_cell.length_a   1.000
_cell.length_b   1.000
_cell.length_c   1.000
_cell.angle_alpha   90.00
_cell.angle_beta   90.00
_cell.angle_gamma   90.00
#
_symmetry.space_group_name_H-M   'P 1'
#
loop_
_entity.id
_entity.type
_entity.pdbx_description
1 polymer ?
#
loop_
_entity_poly.entity_id
_entity_poly.type
_entity_poly.pdbx_seq_one_letter_code
_entity_poly.pdbx_strand_id
1 'polypeptide(L)'
;KSGNDFTNRCYGEMKLVPVRVTDDKYPTSVISIPKEHRTGTFYHPTQKPVALVEYLRRTYTNEGDVVLDNCTGRGTTAVAAIRTGRHYIGFEIEPAYCEIAGQRIQEELKRRNGTKEGNREINNGNQ
;
A
#
# COMPACT_ATOMS: atom_id res chain seq x y z
N LYS A 1 -45.94 0.14 -12.69
CA LYS A 1 -45.96 -1.18 -13.38
C LYS A 1 -44.64 -1.35 -14.05
N SER A 2 -43.89 -2.23 -13.63
CA SER A 2 -43.37 -3.51 -14.03
C SER A 2 -42.03 -3.72 -13.33
N GLY A 3 -42.07 -4.56 -12.32
CA GLY A 3 -40.85 -5.15 -11.78
C GLY A 3 -40.30 -6.14 -12.80
N ASN A 4 -39.07 -5.96 -13.22
CA ASN A 4 -38.31 -7.01 -13.87
C ASN A 4 -37.73 -7.89 -12.76
N ASP A 5 -38.48 -8.93 -12.45
CA ASP A 5 -38.02 -10.04 -11.61
C ASP A 5 -37.04 -10.88 -12.45
N PHE A 6 -35.75 -10.58 -12.33
CA PHE A 6 -34.69 -11.43 -12.85
C PHE A 6 -34.42 -12.55 -11.86
N THR A 7 -35.26 -13.58 -11.85
CA THR A 7 -34.96 -14.83 -11.17
C THR A 7 -34.01 -15.66 -12.01
N ASN A 8 -32.73 -15.58 -11.71
CA ASN A 8 -31.74 -16.48 -12.30
C ASN A 8 -31.77 -17.81 -11.54
N ARG A 9 -32.37 -18.85 -12.14
CA ARG A 9 -32.51 -20.19 -11.55
C ARG A 9 -31.20 -20.86 -11.13
N CYS A 10 -30.06 -20.34 -11.57
CA CYS A 10 -28.74 -20.91 -11.24
C CYS A 10 -28.16 -20.41 -9.90
N TYR A 11 -28.64 -19.29 -9.36
CA TYR A 11 -28.03 -18.65 -8.17
C TYR A 11 -28.99 -18.38 -7.00
N GLY A 12 -30.23 -18.92 -7.05
CA GLY A 12 -31.23 -18.69 -6.02
C GLY A 12 -31.78 -17.24 -6.01
N GLU A 13 -32.56 -16.90 -5.00
CA GLU A 13 -33.08 -15.55 -4.81
C GLU A 13 -31.96 -14.58 -4.42
N MET A 14 -31.56 -13.72 -5.33
CA MET A 14 -30.68 -12.61 -5.00
C MET A 14 -31.48 -11.49 -4.34
N LYS A 15 -31.29 -11.30 -3.05
CA LYS A 15 -31.77 -10.09 -2.38
C LYS A 15 -31.01 -8.88 -2.95
N LEU A 16 -31.74 -7.99 -3.63
CA LEU A 16 -31.18 -6.72 -4.05
C LEU A 16 -30.76 -5.93 -2.79
N VAL A 17 -29.47 -5.86 -2.55
CA VAL A 17 -28.93 -4.96 -1.55
C VAL A 17 -29.03 -3.55 -2.13
N PRO A 18 -29.60 -2.57 -1.41
CA PRO A 18 -29.67 -1.20 -1.92
C PRO A 18 -28.27 -0.71 -2.24
N VAL A 19 -28.06 -0.32 -3.50
CA VAL A 19 -26.79 0.26 -3.96
C VAL A 19 -26.59 1.55 -3.15
N ARG A 20 -25.59 1.56 -2.28
CA ARG A 20 -25.16 2.77 -1.60
C ARG A 20 -24.52 3.64 -2.67
N VAL A 21 -25.19 4.70 -3.08
CA VAL A 21 -24.59 5.72 -3.96
C VAL A 21 -23.56 6.45 -3.11
N THR A 22 -22.30 6.09 -3.27
CA THR A 22 -21.17 6.84 -2.72
C THR A 22 -20.57 7.66 -3.85
N ASP A 23 -20.04 8.83 -3.54
CA ASP A 23 -19.31 9.65 -4.52
C ASP A 23 -17.95 9.02 -4.89
N ASP A 24 -17.65 7.85 -4.32
CA ASP A 24 -16.44 7.07 -4.59
C ASP A 24 -16.53 6.49 -6.01
N LYS A 25 -15.61 6.90 -6.85
CA LYS A 25 -15.47 6.36 -8.20
C LYS A 25 -14.64 5.08 -8.15
N TYR A 26 -15.06 4.09 -8.92
CA TYR A 26 -14.24 2.91 -9.15
C TYR A 26 -12.88 3.30 -9.72
N PRO A 27 -11.78 2.60 -9.34
CA PRO A 27 -10.48 2.83 -9.93
C PRO A 27 -10.55 2.74 -11.46
N THR A 28 -9.91 3.66 -12.14
CA THR A 28 -9.80 3.61 -13.60
C THR A 28 -8.85 2.49 -14.01
N SER A 29 -9.03 1.93 -15.21
CA SER A 29 -8.14 0.89 -15.76
C SER A 29 -6.71 1.40 -16.01
N VAL A 30 -6.50 2.72 -16.00
CA VAL A 30 -5.20 3.36 -16.13
C VAL A 30 -4.95 4.22 -14.90
N ILE A 31 -3.84 3.94 -14.20
CA ILE A 31 -3.39 4.70 -13.04
C ILE A 31 -2.14 5.48 -13.44
N SER A 32 -2.18 6.80 -13.31
CA SER A 32 -1.04 7.67 -13.57
C SER A 32 -0.40 8.07 -12.24
N ILE A 33 0.80 7.57 -11.97
CA ILE A 33 1.59 7.92 -10.79
C ILE A 33 2.91 8.53 -11.25
N PRO A 34 3.24 9.76 -10.80
CA PRO A 34 4.49 10.40 -11.14
C PRO A 34 5.70 9.56 -10.71
N LYS A 35 6.74 9.56 -11.53
CA LYS A 35 8.04 9.01 -11.15
C LYS A 35 8.61 9.81 -9.97
N GLU A 36 9.19 9.14 -8.99
CA GLU A 36 9.89 9.84 -7.91
C GLU A 36 11.05 10.66 -8.49
N HIS A 37 11.09 11.95 -8.16
CA HIS A 37 12.17 12.83 -8.60
C HIS A 37 13.48 12.46 -7.90
N ARG A 38 14.58 12.66 -8.63
CA ARG A 38 15.94 12.41 -8.17
C ARG A 38 16.32 13.33 -7.00
N THR A 39 16.06 12.89 -5.79
CA THR A 39 16.61 13.52 -4.59
C THR A 39 17.40 12.45 -3.83
N GLY A 40 18.74 12.47 -4.00
CA GLY A 40 19.64 11.61 -3.24
C GLY A 40 20.35 10.50 -4.02
N THR A 41 21.30 9.87 -3.37
CA THR A 41 22.35 8.97 -3.89
C THR A 41 21.84 7.60 -4.36
N PHE A 42 20.55 7.27 -4.19
CA PHE A 42 20.04 5.91 -4.30
C PHE A 42 19.05 5.65 -5.44
N TYR A 43 19.15 6.42 -6.51
CA TYR A 43 18.21 6.30 -7.61
C TYR A 43 18.63 5.19 -8.60
N HIS A 44 17.74 4.23 -8.85
CA HIS A 44 17.89 3.24 -9.91
C HIS A 44 16.95 3.58 -11.08
N PRO A 45 17.39 3.51 -12.35
CA PRO A 45 16.55 3.86 -13.51
C PRO A 45 15.23 3.10 -13.60
N THR A 46 15.20 1.87 -13.08
CA THR A 46 14.03 0.97 -13.11
C THR A 46 13.28 0.90 -11.78
N GLN A 47 13.64 1.73 -10.79
CA GLN A 47 12.96 1.75 -9.50
C GLN A 47 11.51 2.18 -9.68
N LYS A 48 10.59 1.40 -9.11
CA LYS A 48 9.16 1.74 -9.10
C LYS A 48 8.89 2.79 -8.02
N PRO A 49 7.98 3.75 -8.28
CA PRO A 49 7.57 4.71 -7.25
C PRO A 49 6.98 4.01 -6.04
N VAL A 50 7.35 4.45 -4.83
CA VAL A 50 6.77 3.92 -3.58
C VAL A 50 5.26 4.12 -3.58
N ALA A 51 4.78 5.27 -4.05
CA ALA A 51 3.36 5.59 -4.14
C ALA A 51 2.55 4.58 -4.97
N LEU A 52 3.12 4.03 -6.05
CA LEU A 52 2.47 2.97 -6.83
C LEU A 52 2.29 1.70 -5.99
N VAL A 53 3.34 1.31 -5.28
CA VAL A 53 3.30 0.10 -4.46
C VAL A 53 2.38 0.28 -3.26
N GLU A 54 2.33 1.46 -2.64
CA GLU A 54 1.38 1.79 -1.58
C GLU A 54 -0.07 1.69 -2.07
N TYR A 55 -0.37 2.25 -3.25
CA TYR A 55 -1.70 2.18 -3.85
C TYR A 55 -2.14 0.72 -4.04
N LEU A 56 -1.30 -0.11 -4.67
CA LEU A 56 -1.61 -1.52 -4.90
C LEU A 56 -1.83 -2.27 -3.58
N ARG A 57 -1.05 -1.98 -2.53
CA ARG A 57 -1.20 -2.62 -1.24
C ARG A 57 -2.50 -2.25 -0.56
N ARG A 58 -2.86 -1.00 -0.55
CA ARG A 58 -4.13 -0.54 0.02
C ARG A 58 -5.33 -1.14 -0.72
N THR A 59 -5.20 -1.42 -2.02
CA THR A 59 -6.26 -2.00 -2.84
C THR A 59 -6.42 -3.50 -2.62
N TYR A 60 -5.31 -4.25 -2.48
CA TYR A 60 -5.33 -5.72 -2.53
C TYR A 60 -4.99 -6.41 -1.22
N THR A 61 -4.64 -5.68 -0.16
CA THR A 61 -4.30 -6.24 1.15
C THR A 61 -4.91 -5.41 2.28
N ASN A 62 -5.04 -6.03 3.46
CA ASN A 62 -5.45 -5.37 4.68
C ASN A 62 -4.24 -4.99 5.54
N GLU A 63 -4.46 -4.10 6.50
CA GLU A 63 -3.46 -3.77 7.51
C GLU A 63 -3.13 -5.02 8.35
N GLY A 64 -1.85 -5.26 8.59
CA GLY A 64 -1.37 -6.47 9.27
C GLY A 64 -1.10 -7.67 8.36
N ASP A 65 -1.52 -7.65 7.10
CA ASP A 65 -1.21 -8.73 6.15
C ASP A 65 0.30 -8.81 5.87
N VAL A 66 0.74 -10.01 5.46
CA VAL A 66 2.13 -10.26 5.05
C VAL A 66 2.24 -10.09 3.53
N VAL A 67 3.17 -9.27 3.13
CA VAL A 67 3.50 -9.05 1.73
C VAL A 67 4.81 -9.73 1.38
N LEU A 68 4.80 -10.53 0.34
CA LEU A 68 5.96 -11.21 -0.20
C LEU A 68 6.46 -10.53 -1.48
N ASP A 69 7.77 -10.31 -1.56
CA ASP A 69 8.46 -9.84 -2.78
C ASP A 69 9.70 -10.69 -3.02
N ASN A 70 9.70 -11.47 -4.07
CA ASN A 70 10.79 -12.38 -4.42
C ASN A 70 11.94 -11.71 -5.21
N CYS A 71 11.82 -10.44 -5.53
CA CYS A 71 12.81 -9.64 -6.26
C CYS A 71 12.86 -8.22 -5.68
N THR A 72 13.20 -8.12 -4.40
CA THR A 72 13.11 -6.91 -3.59
C THR A 72 13.86 -5.71 -4.16
N GLY A 73 14.97 -5.95 -4.85
CA GLY A 73 15.81 -4.89 -5.33
C GLY A 73 16.24 -3.97 -4.19
N ARG A 74 15.98 -2.70 -4.34
CA ARG A 74 16.32 -1.67 -3.35
C ARG A 74 15.24 -1.43 -2.27
N GLY A 75 14.35 -2.39 -2.05
CA GLY A 75 13.39 -2.38 -0.93
C GLY A 75 12.20 -1.44 -1.07
N THR A 76 11.80 -1.03 -2.28
CA THR A 76 10.62 -0.16 -2.48
C THR A 76 9.36 -0.80 -1.90
N THR A 77 9.20 -2.10 -2.09
CA THR A 77 8.10 -2.89 -1.56
C THR A 77 8.08 -2.93 -0.03
N ALA A 78 9.24 -3.05 0.59
CA ALA A 78 9.38 -3.03 2.05
C ALA A 78 8.99 -1.66 2.64
N VAL A 79 9.50 -0.59 2.06
CA VAL A 79 9.14 0.79 2.45
C VAL A 79 7.64 1.02 2.36
N ALA A 80 7.01 0.61 1.25
CA ALA A 80 5.57 0.73 1.07
C ALA A 80 4.78 -0.12 2.09
N ALA A 81 5.25 -1.32 2.42
CA ALA A 81 4.63 -2.17 3.43
C ALA A 81 4.67 -1.50 4.81
N ILE A 82 5.81 -0.96 5.23
CA ILE A 82 5.97 -0.25 6.49
C ILE A 82 5.02 0.95 6.56
N ARG A 83 4.95 1.78 5.51
CA ARG A 83 4.09 2.96 5.46
C ARG A 83 2.60 2.63 5.53
N THR A 84 2.23 1.49 5.00
CA THR A 84 0.83 1.04 4.95
C THR A 84 0.47 0.07 6.08
N GLY A 85 1.35 -0.19 7.06
CA GLY A 85 1.07 -1.05 8.21
C GLY A 85 1.02 -2.54 7.89
N ARG A 86 1.71 -3.00 6.84
CA ARG A 86 1.82 -4.40 6.45
C ARG A 86 3.14 -5.00 6.92
N HIS A 87 3.16 -6.31 7.13
CA HIS A 87 4.40 -7.06 7.29
C HIS A 87 5.04 -7.32 5.92
N TYR A 88 6.34 -7.61 5.93
CA TYR A 88 7.08 -7.77 4.70
C TYR A 88 8.07 -8.93 4.79
N ILE A 89 8.12 -9.74 3.73
CA ILE A 89 9.14 -10.75 3.48
C ILE A 89 9.71 -10.49 2.09
N GLY A 90 11.03 -10.33 1.98
CA GLY A 90 11.68 -10.06 0.72
C GLY A 90 12.90 -10.93 0.47
N PHE A 91 13.15 -11.25 -0.78
CA PHE A 91 14.31 -11.96 -1.24
C PHE A 91 15.06 -11.11 -2.26
N GLU A 92 16.37 -11.06 -2.14
CA GLU A 92 17.26 -10.39 -3.07
C GLU A 92 18.55 -11.20 -3.18
N ILE A 93 19.02 -11.42 -4.39
CA ILE A 93 20.23 -12.21 -4.64
C ILE A 93 21.48 -11.33 -4.63
N GLU A 94 21.34 -10.04 -4.95
CA GLU A 94 22.47 -9.12 -5.05
C GLU A 94 22.75 -8.47 -3.67
N PRO A 95 23.91 -8.77 -3.04
CA PRO A 95 24.22 -8.26 -1.71
C PRO A 95 24.20 -6.73 -1.60
N ALA A 96 24.65 -6.03 -2.64
CA ALA A 96 24.64 -4.57 -2.66
C ALA A 96 23.23 -3.99 -2.59
N TYR A 97 22.24 -4.65 -3.20
CA TYR A 97 20.85 -4.24 -3.12
C TYR A 97 20.23 -4.58 -1.77
N CYS A 98 20.61 -5.72 -1.17
CA CYS A 98 20.19 -6.05 0.20
C CYS A 98 20.63 -4.98 1.20
N GLU A 99 21.85 -4.49 1.10
CA GLU A 99 22.36 -3.44 1.97
C GLU A 99 21.58 -2.13 1.81
N ILE A 100 21.37 -1.69 0.58
CA ILE A 100 20.58 -0.49 0.28
C ILE A 100 19.13 -0.63 0.78
N ALA A 101 18.51 -1.80 0.56
CA ALA A 101 17.16 -2.07 1.06
C ALA A 101 17.12 -2.00 2.58
N GLY A 102 18.10 -2.59 3.27
CA GLY A 102 18.22 -2.56 4.72
C GLY A 102 18.32 -1.13 5.27
N GLN A 103 19.16 -0.29 4.67
CA GLN A 103 19.29 1.13 5.06
C GLN A 103 17.94 1.87 4.91
N ARG A 104 17.28 1.74 3.78
CA ARG A 104 15.97 2.38 3.52
C ARG A 104 14.88 1.91 4.49
N ILE A 105 14.87 0.63 4.82
CA ILE A 105 13.95 0.07 5.82
C ILE A 105 14.20 0.71 7.19
N GLN A 106 15.45 0.80 7.63
CA GLN A 106 15.81 1.39 8.91
C GLN A 106 15.43 2.88 8.98
N GLU A 107 15.68 3.63 7.93
CA GLU A 107 15.28 5.04 7.84
C GLU A 107 13.76 5.20 7.95
N GLU A 108 12.99 4.38 7.25
CA GLU A 108 11.53 4.44 7.28
C GLU A 108 10.96 4.05 8.65
N LEU A 109 11.54 3.06 9.31
CA LEU A 109 11.16 2.66 10.67
C LEU A 109 11.43 3.77 11.70
N LYS A 110 12.59 4.44 11.62
CA LYS A 110 12.92 5.59 12.47
C LYS A 110 11.91 6.72 12.25
N ARG A 111 11.59 7.05 11.00
CA ARG A 111 10.61 8.08 10.66
C ARG A 111 9.23 7.76 11.27
N ARG A 112 8.79 6.52 11.16
CA ARG A 112 7.49 6.06 11.71
C ARG A 112 7.45 6.16 13.24
N ASN A 113 8.52 5.79 13.91
CA ASN A 113 8.59 5.82 15.38
C ASN A 113 8.66 7.25 15.91
N GLY A 114 9.45 8.14 15.30
CA GLY A 114 9.51 9.55 15.68
C GLY A 114 8.16 10.28 15.53
N THR A 115 7.36 9.92 14.54
CA THR A 115 6.01 10.48 14.36
C THR A 115 5.04 10.00 15.47
N LYS A 116 5.23 8.77 16.00
CA LYS A 116 4.40 8.25 17.10
C LYS A 116 4.71 8.89 18.45
N GLU A 117 5.96 9.24 18.70
CA GLU A 117 6.38 9.91 19.94
C GLU A 117 5.86 11.36 19.96
N GLY A 118 6.00 12.11 18.87
CA GLY A 118 5.46 13.47 18.77
C GLY A 118 3.95 13.57 18.97
N ASN A 119 3.19 12.56 18.54
CA ASN A 119 1.74 12.54 18.75
C ASN A 119 1.32 12.15 20.18
N ARG A 120 2.19 11.51 20.97
CA ARG A 120 1.91 11.18 22.38
C ARG A 120 2.10 12.39 23.28
N GLU A 121 3.06 13.25 22.99
CA GLU A 121 3.32 14.45 23.77
C GLU A 121 2.21 15.51 23.62
N ILE A 122 1.61 15.63 22.43
CA ILE A 122 0.52 16.58 22.17
C ILE A 122 -0.76 16.17 22.94
N ASN A 123 -1.02 14.89 23.13
CA ASN A 123 -2.22 14.42 23.84
C ASN A 123 -2.10 14.45 25.37
N ASN A 124 -0.90 14.57 25.94
CA ASN A 124 -0.70 14.65 27.39
C ASN A 124 -0.64 16.08 27.91
N GLY A 125 -0.72 17.09 27.06
CA GLY A 125 -0.68 18.50 27.43
C GLY A 125 -2.03 19.18 27.67
N ASN A 126 -3.15 18.45 27.58
CA ASN A 126 -4.51 18.97 27.74
C ASN A 126 -5.26 18.22 28.87
N GLN A 127 -4.74 18.30 30.10
CA GLN A 127 -5.52 18.02 31.33
C GLN A 127 -5.33 19.15 32.31
#